data_951bfab9d157094ea4d769b6b465b412
#
_entry.id   951bfab9d157094ea4d769b6b465b412
#
_cell.length_a   1.000
_cell.length_b   1.000
_cell.length_c   1.000
_cell.angle_alpha   90.00
_cell.angle_beta   90.00
_cell.angle_gamma   90.00
#
_symmetry.space_group_name_H-M   'P 1'
#
loop_
_entity.id
_entity.type
_entity.pdbx_description
1 polymer ?
#
loop_
_entity_poly.entity_id
_entity_poly.type
_entity_poly.pdbx_seq_one_letter_code
_entity_poly.pdbx_strand_id
1 'polypeptide(L)'
;MVGVFGEKVFLGQANGPDVELIVRGTELYASYETPEGYPAVYDDAAGLFCYARLEDGRFQSTAVPVTSPVPPGVSPHAKESDRVRSEKIEERTLQMNRRARASRQEDDR
;
A
#
# COMPACT_ATOMS: atom_id res chain seq x y z
N MET A 1 9.28 9.60 15.01
CA MET A 1 8.81 8.71 13.93
C MET A 1 9.49 9.07 12.63
N VAL A 2 9.96 8.08 11.92
CA VAL A 2 10.67 8.29 10.66
C VAL A 2 9.74 7.95 9.50
N GLY A 3 9.53 8.91 8.62
CA GLY A 3 8.76 8.69 7.39
C GLY A 3 9.68 8.25 6.26
N VAL A 4 9.09 7.62 5.23
CA VAL A 4 9.79 7.24 4.01
C VAL A 4 9.41 8.25 2.94
N PHE A 5 10.40 8.88 2.33
CA PHE A 5 10.19 9.96 1.37
C PHE A 5 10.66 9.56 -0.02
N GLY A 6 9.85 8.74 -0.71
CA GLY A 6 10.11 8.41 -2.10
C GLY A 6 11.30 7.47 -2.29
N GLU A 7 11.45 6.49 -1.43
CA GLU A 7 12.53 5.53 -1.51
C GLU A 7 12.20 4.42 -2.50
N LYS A 8 13.14 4.12 -3.39
CA LYS A 8 13.00 3.00 -4.33
C LYS A 8 13.32 1.70 -3.62
N VAL A 9 12.42 0.75 -3.70
CA VAL A 9 12.62 -0.58 -3.12
C VAL A 9 12.14 -1.66 -4.09
N PHE A 10 12.73 -2.85 -3.97
CA PHE A 10 12.24 -4.02 -4.69
C PHE A 10 11.36 -4.80 -3.74
N LEU A 11 10.12 -5.05 -4.16
CA LEU A 11 9.12 -5.72 -3.35
C LEU A 11 8.73 -7.05 -3.99
N GLY A 12 8.63 -8.08 -3.16
CA GLY A 12 8.24 -9.40 -3.61
C GLY A 12 6.74 -9.50 -3.89
N GLN A 13 6.39 -10.38 -4.79
CA GLN A 13 5.01 -10.69 -5.16
C GLN A 13 4.79 -12.20 -5.09
N ALA A 14 3.59 -12.61 -4.70
CA ALA A 14 3.27 -14.04 -4.62
C ALA A 14 3.32 -14.71 -5.99
N ASN A 15 2.83 -14.02 -7.02
CA ASN A 15 2.66 -14.61 -8.35
C ASN A 15 3.49 -13.93 -9.45
N GLY A 16 4.63 -13.35 -9.08
CA GLY A 16 5.50 -12.72 -10.06
C GLY A 16 6.86 -12.38 -9.49
N PRO A 17 7.77 -11.86 -10.33
CA PRO A 17 9.09 -11.45 -9.86
C PRO A 17 8.99 -10.18 -9.01
N ASP A 18 10.05 -9.88 -8.28
CA ASP A 18 10.12 -8.64 -7.52
C ASP A 18 9.94 -7.44 -8.45
N VAL A 19 9.23 -6.42 -7.95
CA VAL A 19 9.02 -5.19 -8.71
C VAL A 19 9.64 -4.01 -7.98
N GLU A 20 10.17 -3.05 -8.75
CA GLU A 20 10.69 -1.82 -8.19
C GLU A 20 9.56 -0.80 -8.06
N LEU A 21 9.35 -0.33 -6.84
CA LEU A 21 8.34 0.68 -6.55
C LEU A 21 8.95 1.77 -5.69
N ILE A 22 8.34 2.94 -5.72
CA ILE A 22 8.69 4.05 -4.85
C ILE A 22 7.72 4.02 -3.68
N VAL A 23 8.26 3.92 -2.46
CA VAL A 23 7.46 3.83 -1.23
C VAL A 23 7.53 5.16 -0.50
N ARG A 24 6.38 5.65 -0.06
CA ARG A 24 6.26 6.84 0.77
C ARG A 24 5.34 6.55 1.94
N GLY A 25 5.59 7.24 3.05
CA GLY A 25 4.72 7.15 4.22
C GLY A 25 5.43 6.67 5.46
N THR A 26 4.66 6.06 6.35
CA THR A 26 5.14 5.57 7.64
C THR A 26 4.72 4.12 7.80
N GLU A 27 5.10 3.51 8.92
CA GLU A 27 4.66 2.14 9.22
C GLU A 27 3.15 2.04 9.42
N LEU A 28 2.46 3.16 9.70
CA LEU A 28 1.00 3.19 9.85
C LEU A 28 0.27 3.37 8.54
N TYR A 29 0.91 4.00 7.56
CA TYR A 29 0.32 4.23 6.25
C TYR A 29 1.42 4.38 5.23
N ALA A 30 1.44 3.51 4.25
CA ALA A 30 2.38 3.57 3.14
C ALA A 30 1.64 3.62 1.82
N SER A 31 2.19 4.37 0.88
CA SER A 31 1.69 4.38 -0.50
C SER A 31 2.81 3.96 -1.43
N TYR A 32 2.43 3.38 -2.56
CA TYR A 32 3.35 2.85 -3.55
C TYR A 32 3.09 3.49 -4.89
N GLU A 33 4.17 3.79 -5.61
CA GLU A 33 4.10 4.28 -6.99
C GLU A 33 5.11 3.55 -7.84
N THR A 34 4.81 3.42 -9.14
CA THR A 34 5.81 2.96 -10.09
C THR A 34 6.89 4.03 -10.25
N PRO A 35 8.07 3.68 -10.80
CA PRO A 35 9.10 4.70 -11.08
C PRO A 35 8.61 5.86 -11.94
N GLU A 36 7.58 5.63 -12.77
CA GLU A 36 6.96 6.67 -13.60
C GLU A 36 5.93 7.52 -12.83
N GLY A 37 5.63 7.17 -11.58
CA GLY A 37 4.75 7.96 -10.73
C GLY A 37 3.30 7.51 -10.70
N TYR A 38 2.97 6.32 -11.21
CA TYR A 38 1.59 5.82 -11.16
C TYR A 38 1.32 5.07 -9.87
N PRO A 39 0.19 5.34 -9.20
CA PRO A 39 -0.12 4.67 -7.94
C PRO A 39 -0.31 3.17 -8.11
N ALA A 40 0.11 2.42 -7.11
CA ALA A 40 0.02 0.96 -7.09
C ALA A 40 -0.47 0.48 -5.75
N VAL A 41 -1.18 -0.65 -5.75
CA VAL A 41 -1.60 -1.36 -4.55
C VAL A 41 -1.32 -2.84 -4.73
N TYR A 42 -1.16 -3.56 -3.62
CA TYR A 42 -1.04 -5.00 -3.70
C TYR A 42 -2.43 -5.61 -3.84
N ASP A 43 -2.64 -6.37 -4.89
CA ASP A 43 -3.90 -7.05 -5.15
C ASP A 43 -3.77 -8.49 -4.64
N ASP A 44 -4.36 -8.78 -3.49
CA ASP A 44 -4.24 -10.11 -2.87
C ASP A 44 -4.82 -11.21 -3.74
N ALA A 45 -5.89 -10.93 -4.46
CA ALA A 45 -6.51 -11.93 -5.34
C ALA A 45 -5.60 -12.29 -6.51
N ALA A 46 -4.87 -11.31 -7.04
CA ALA A 46 -3.93 -11.55 -8.13
C ALA A 46 -2.56 -12.01 -7.64
N GLY A 47 -2.21 -11.69 -6.39
CA GLY A 47 -0.87 -11.94 -5.86
C GLY A 47 0.19 -11.06 -6.50
N LEU A 48 -0.18 -9.87 -6.94
CA LEU A 48 0.67 -8.94 -7.68
C LEU A 48 0.39 -7.50 -7.27
N PHE A 49 1.40 -6.65 -7.40
CA PHE A 49 1.17 -5.20 -7.34
C PHE A 49 0.52 -4.79 -8.66
N CYS A 50 -0.60 -4.08 -8.54
CA CYS A 50 -1.38 -3.61 -9.68
C CYS A 50 -1.53 -2.10 -9.63
N TYR A 51 -1.73 -1.49 -10.80
CA TYR A 51 -2.06 -0.07 -10.85
C TYR A 51 -3.34 0.19 -10.06
N ALA A 52 -3.40 1.35 -9.40
CA ALA A 52 -4.54 1.76 -8.61
C ALA A 52 -5.20 2.99 -9.24
N ARG A 53 -6.52 3.05 -9.17
CA ARG A 53 -7.28 4.24 -9.50
C ARG A 53 -8.04 4.70 -8.27
N LEU A 54 -8.38 5.98 -8.22
CA LEU A 54 -9.15 6.52 -7.11
C LEU A 54 -10.64 6.35 -7.36
N GLU A 55 -11.35 5.80 -6.36
CA GLU A 55 -12.81 5.76 -6.34
C GLU A 55 -13.24 6.28 -4.97
N ASP A 56 -13.94 7.41 -4.96
CA ASP A 56 -14.36 8.08 -3.72
C ASP A 56 -13.19 8.35 -2.77
N GLY A 57 -12.06 8.75 -3.32
CA GLY A 57 -10.87 9.07 -2.55
C GLY A 57 -10.07 7.87 -2.06
N ARG A 58 -10.43 6.66 -2.44
CA ARG A 58 -9.77 5.41 -2.03
C ARG A 58 -9.17 4.70 -3.25
N PHE A 59 -7.96 4.18 -3.09
CA PHE A 59 -7.36 3.38 -4.14
C PHE A 59 -8.08 2.06 -4.31
N GLN A 60 -8.38 1.74 -5.57
CA GLN A 60 -8.91 0.44 -5.97
C GLN A 60 -7.97 -0.17 -6.99
N SER A 61 -7.69 -1.46 -6.85
CA SER A 61 -6.88 -2.17 -7.82
C SER A 61 -7.59 -2.21 -9.17
N THR A 62 -6.84 -1.94 -10.24
CA THR A 62 -7.34 -2.10 -11.60
C THR A 62 -7.23 -3.54 -12.08
N ALA A 63 -6.59 -4.42 -11.31
CA ALA A 63 -6.22 -5.77 -11.68
C ALA A 63 -5.20 -5.82 -12.84
N VAL A 64 -4.63 -4.67 -13.23
CA VAL A 64 -3.58 -4.61 -14.25
C VAL A 64 -2.23 -4.54 -13.56
N PRO A 65 -1.35 -5.54 -13.74
CA PRO A 65 -0.05 -5.54 -13.07
C PRO A 65 0.80 -4.33 -13.43
N VAL A 66 1.61 -3.87 -12.49
CA VAL A 66 2.49 -2.72 -12.72
C VAL A 66 3.58 -3.01 -13.77
N THR A 67 3.76 -4.27 -14.13
CA THR A 67 4.67 -4.69 -15.21
C THR A 67 4.05 -4.53 -16.59
N SER A 68 2.76 -4.22 -16.67
CA SER A 68 2.04 -3.98 -17.92
C SER A 68 1.91 -2.47 -18.17
N PRO A 69 1.54 -2.06 -19.40
CA PRO A 69 1.27 -0.66 -19.66
C PRO A 69 0.14 -0.12 -18.76
N VAL A 70 0.23 1.17 -18.41
CA VAL A 70 -0.76 1.79 -17.53
C VAL A 70 -2.14 1.83 -18.20
N PRO A 71 -3.20 1.36 -17.52
CA PRO A 71 -4.54 1.39 -18.09
C PRO A 71 -5.18 2.79 -17.96
N PRO A 72 -6.28 3.04 -18.71
CA PRO A 72 -7.04 4.29 -18.54
C PRO A 72 -7.55 4.42 -17.11
N GLY A 73 -7.72 5.66 -16.66
CA GLY A 73 -8.27 5.95 -15.34
C GLY A 73 -7.26 5.99 -14.21
N VAL A 74 -5.98 5.73 -14.48
CA VAL A 74 -4.91 5.84 -13.50
C VAL A 74 -4.21 7.18 -13.69
N SER A 75 -4.22 8.01 -12.65
CA SER A 75 -3.59 9.34 -12.72
C SER A 75 -2.25 9.32 -12.00
N PRO A 76 -1.20 9.92 -12.57
CA PRO A 76 0.10 9.97 -11.91
C PRO A 76 0.00 10.79 -10.62
N HIS A 77 0.75 10.35 -9.61
CA HIS A 77 0.84 11.02 -8.30
C HIS A 77 -0.49 11.19 -7.57
N ALA A 78 -1.50 10.38 -7.90
CA ALA A 78 -2.76 10.39 -7.18
C ALA A 78 -2.57 9.97 -5.74
N LYS A 79 -3.35 10.55 -4.83
CA LYS A 79 -3.30 10.26 -3.40
C LYS A 79 -4.70 10.01 -2.88
N GLU A 80 -4.81 9.13 -1.90
CA GLU A 80 -6.07 8.92 -1.21
C GLU A 80 -6.46 10.19 -0.43
N SER A 81 -7.76 10.37 -0.21
CA SER A 81 -8.24 11.52 0.56
C SER A 81 -7.76 11.45 2.00
N ASP A 82 -7.77 12.61 2.69
CA ASP A 82 -7.40 12.67 4.10
C ASP A 82 -8.28 11.76 4.95
N ARG A 83 -9.57 11.72 4.65
CA ARG A 83 -10.52 10.85 5.36
C ARG A 83 -10.13 9.39 5.23
N VAL A 84 -9.83 8.93 4.02
CA VAL A 84 -9.46 7.54 3.77
C VAL A 84 -8.13 7.20 4.45
N ARG A 85 -7.15 8.11 4.36
CA ARG A 85 -5.86 7.90 5.02
C ARG A 85 -6.02 7.78 6.52
N SER A 86 -6.86 8.63 7.11
CA SER A 86 -7.13 8.57 8.56
C SER A 86 -7.81 7.27 8.96
N GLU A 87 -8.77 6.79 8.17
CA GLU A 87 -9.42 5.52 8.42
C GLU A 87 -8.42 4.35 8.40
N LYS A 88 -7.54 4.34 7.43
CA LYS A 88 -6.53 3.27 7.30
C LYS A 88 -5.52 3.31 8.44
N ILE A 89 -5.09 4.50 8.85
CA ILE A 89 -4.18 4.67 9.98
C ILE A 89 -4.82 4.16 11.26
N GLU A 90 -6.07 4.52 11.50
CA GLU A 90 -6.81 4.08 12.69
C GLU A 90 -6.95 2.56 12.72
N GLU A 91 -7.33 1.96 11.59
CA GLU A 91 -7.45 0.53 11.47
C GLU A 91 -6.12 -0.18 11.74
N ARG A 92 -5.03 0.34 11.19
CA ARG A 92 -3.70 -0.21 11.41
C ARG A 92 -3.28 -0.11 12.87
N THR A 93 -3.57 1.01 13.50
CA THR A 93 -3.28 1.23 14.92
C THR A 93 -4.02 0.23 15.79
N LEU A 94 -5.30 -0.02 15.50
CA LEU A 94 -6.09 -1.01 16.23
C LEU A 94 -5.52 -2.41 16.08
N GLN A 95 -5.09 -2.79 14.89
CA GLN A 95 -4.47 -4.09 14.65
C GLN A 95 -3.18 -4.26 15.46
N MET A 96 -2.35 -3.23 15.49
CA MET A 96 -1.11 -3.25 16.25
C MET A 96 -1.38 -3.36 17.75
N ASN A 97 -2.37 -2.65 18.25
CA ASN A 97 -2.75 -2.72 19.66
C ASN A 97 -3.28 -4.10 20.05
N ARG A 98 -4.04 -4.75 19.18
CA ARG A 98 -4.52 -6.11 19.41
C ARG A 98 -3.37 -7.11 19.52
N ARG A 99 -2.38 -6.98 18.65
CA ARG A 99 -1.19 -7.85 18.69
C ARG A 99 -0.41 -7.65 19.97
N ALA A 100 -0.25 -6.40 20.41
CA ALA A 100 0.45 -6.09 21.66
C ALA A 100 -0.26 -6.70 22.86
N ARG A 101 -1.61 -6.63 22.91
CA ARG A 101 -2.39 -7.22 24.00
C ARG A 101 -2.26 -8.74 24.01
N ALA A 102 -2.34 -9.38 22.86
CA ALA A 102 -2.21 -10.83 22.77
C ALA A 102 -0.85 -11.30 23.27
N SER A 103 0.23 -10.60 22.90
CA SER A 103 1.57 -10.91 23.37
C SER A 103 1.71 -10.76 24.87
N ARG A 104 1.12 -9.72 25.47
CA ARG A 104 1.16 -9.52 26.91
C ARG A 104 0.43 -10.63 27.65
N GLN A 105 -0.71 -11.07 27.14
CA GLN A 105 -1.46 -12.15 27.78
C GLN A 105 -0.67 -13.45 27.80
N GLU A 106 0.07 -13.71 26.77
CA GLU A 106 0.92 -14.90 26.73
C GLU A 106 2.08 -14.81 27.73
N ASP A 107 2.63 -13.62 27.91
CA ASP A 107 3.76 -13.39 28.81
C ASP A 107 3.35 -13.47 30.29
N ASP A 108 2.10 -13.29 30.63
CA ASP A 108 1.59 -13.30 31.98
C ASP A 108 1.38 -14.70 32.57
N ARG A 109 1.79 -15.71 31.89
CA ARG A 109 1.70 -17.08 32.38
C ARG A 109 2.96 -17.48 33.16
#